data_43c5126e59b96d8e34b031be59af6a84
#
_entry.id   43c5126e59b96d8e34b031be59af6a84
#
_cell.length_a   1.000
_cell.length_b   1.000
_cell.length_c   1.000
_cell.angle_alpha   90.00
_cell.angle_beta   90.00
_cell.angle_gamma   90.00
#
_symmetry.space_group_name_H-M   'P 1'
#
loop_
_entity.id
_entity.type
_entity.pdbx_description
1 polymer ?
#
loop_
_entity_poly.entity_id
_entity_poly.type
_entity_poly.pdbx_seq_one_letter_code
_entity_poly.pdbx_strand_id
1 'polypeptide(L)'
;TAKKSGIRANLDYGALKDWKDIDEKIRGYEKALNNVNEYISTLTTFARETYHYTFTLRRIDIEILKKFALSLACFIFFFIGAPLGALIRKGGLGTPAIISVLFFVFYWVIDITGTKLARDGALSPAMGVFISSYILFPTGMLLTWKAINDSSLINIDNIKTIFKKIRNKVEGKLRKTKIVYMGTPEFAVAPLDALRKNGYNIAGIVTVADKASGRGLKINESAVKKYAVEHNIPVLQPVSLKDPEFLEALKAWDADIFVVVAFRMLPKVVWEMPKLGTFNLHAALLPQYRGAAPINWAVINGEYITGVTTFMINEGIDTGHIMFRDQCRIEETDTAGDIHDKLMALGSNLVVQTVESIIDKSVELRLQKSFIQGSEVLKPAPKLTRELCHIDWNGKTKDIYNLIRGLSPYPAAFTELTKEGKEPQQMKIFFGEKVTGDAFNALLAENGRDSAAPGEVLSDGRNYLAISTEDGAISITDLQLSGKKRMAVKDFLIGFRDASSYGTTKGTSSGITGKNS
;
A
#
# COMPACT_ATOMS: atom_id res chain seq x y z
N THR A 1 1.30 44.47 -11.01
CA THR A 1 0.53 45.20 -9.96
C THR A 1 -0.87 44.59 -9.87
N ALA A 2 -1.01 43.47 -9.13
CA ALA A 2 -2.31 42.89 -8.80
C ALA A 2 -2.97 43.82 -7.77
N LYS A 3 -4.06 44.48 -8.17
CA LYS A 3 -4.96 45.17 -7.26
C LYS A 3 -5.46 44.15 -6.24
N LYS A 4 -5.15 44.33 -4.96
CA LYS A 4 -5.81 43.65 -3.84
C LYS A 4 -7.29 44.05 -3.89
N SER A 5 -8.14 43.24 -4.50
CA SER A 5 -9.57 43.26 -4.27
C SER A 5 -9.82 42.70 -2.88
N GLY A 6 -9.91 43.58 -1.91
CA GLY A 6 -10.28 43.21 -0.55
C GLY A 6 -11.74 42.76 -0.53
N ILE A 7 -11.98 41.49 -0.62
CA ILE A 7 -13.25 40.91 -0.20
C ILE A 7 -13.21 40.84 1.32
N ARG A 8 -13.65 41.91 1.97
CA ARG A 8 -14.04 41.88 3.38
C ARG A 8 -15.39 41.15 3.41
N ALA A 9 -15.41 39.88 3.81
CA ALA A 9 -16.63 39.28 4.28
C ALA A 9 -17.07 40.06 5.53
N ASN A 10 -18.02 40.98 5.38
CA ASN A 10 -18.74 41.54 6.49
C ASN A 10 -19.66 40.46 7.06
N LEU A 11 -19.10 39.55 7.84
CA LEU A 11 -19.87 38.68 8.73
C LEU A 11 -20.27 39.58 9.92
N ASP A 12 -21.50 40.07 9.90
CA ASP A 12 -22.08 40.77 11.04
C ASP A 12 -22.43 39.76 12.13
N TYR A 13 -21.47 39.50 13.00
CA TYR A 13 -21.67 38.62 14.16
C TYR A 13 -22.68 39.18 15.17
N GLY A 14 -23.05 40.47 15.09
CA GLY A 14 -24.04 41.13 15.96
C GLY A 14 -25.45 40.61 15.68
N ALA A 15 -25.80 40.38 14.42
CA ALA A 15 -27.12 39.93 14.00
C ALA A 15 -27.45 38.48 14.50
N LEU A 16 -26.45 37.67 14.81
CA LEU A 16 -26.65 36.30 15.34
C LEU A 16 -27.08 36.26 16.82
N LYS A 17 -26.89 37.35 17.57
CA LYS A 17 -27.17 37.41 19.00
C LYS A 17 -28.66 37.61 19.33
N ASP A 18 -29.42 38.22 18.41
CA ASP A 18 -30.80 38.63 18.63
C ASP A 18 -31.86 37.72 18.05
N TRP A 19 -31.46 36.57 17.48
CA TRP A 19 -32.40 35.62 16.92
C TRP A 19 -33.19 34.91 18.01
N LYS A 20 -34.52 35.11 18.02
CA LYS A 20 -35.43 34.60 19.02
C LYS A 20 -35.87 33.16 18.75
N ASP A 21 -35.76 32.67 17.50
CA ASP A 21 -36.17 31.35 17.08
C ASP A 21 -34.97 30.47 16.71
N ILE A 22 -34.97 29.21 17.21
CA ILE A 22 -33.92 28.22 16.94
C ILE A 22 -33.85 27.90 15.45
N ASP A 23 -34.98 27.78 14.76
CA ASP A 23 -35.04 27.45 13.33
C ASP A 23 -34.47 28.58 12.46
N GLU A 24 -34.60 29.83 12.89
CA GLU A 24 -34.00 30.97 12.20
C GLU A 24 -32.48 30.97 12.35
N LYS A 25 -31.98 30.62 13.53
CA LYS A 25 -30.54 30.45 13.79
C LYS A 25 -29.97 29.32 12.95
N ILE A 26 -30.65 28.15 12.85
CA ILE A 26 -30.23 27.01 12.04
C ILE A 26 -30.13 27.43 10.56
N ARG A 27 -31.17 28.07 10.01
CA ARG A 27 -31.14 28.56 8.62
C ARG A 27 -30.02 29.59 8.39
N GLY A 28 -29.72 30.43 9.38
CA GLY A 28 -28.60 31.37 9.32
C GLY A 28 -27.25 30.70 9.27
N TYR A 29 -27.05 29.65 10.11
CA TYR A 29 -25.83 28.88 10.09
C TYR A 29 -25.66 28.08 8.79
N GLU A 30 -26.74 27.48 8.27
CA GLU A 30 -26.73 26.77 6.98
C GLU A 30 -26.38 27.71 5.82
N LYS A 31 -26.94 28.92 5.81
CA LYS A 31 -26.61 29.93 4.79
C LYS A 31 -25.15 30.39 4.90
N ALA A 32 -24.66 30.60 6.11
CA ALA A 32 -23.26 30.93 6.34
C ALA A 32 -22.32 29.79 5.90
N LEU A 33 -22.65 28.54 6.23
CA LEU A 33 -21.89 27.37 5.83
C LEU A 33 -21.86 27.21 4.30
N ASN A 34 -23.00 27.40 3.63
CA ASN A 34 -23.08 27.34 2.17
C ASN A 34 -22.23 28.42 1.50
N ASN A 35 -22.26 29.65 2.01
CA ASN A 35 -21.41 30.74 1.52
C ASN A 35 -19.91 30.39 1.71
N VAL A 36 -19.52 29.87 2.87
CA VAL A 36 -18.12 29.45 3.12
C VAL A 36 -17.70 28.34 2.17
N ASN A 37 -18.56 27.36 1.93
CA ASN A 37 -18.28 26.26 0.99
C ASN A 37 -18.15 26.76 -0.46
N GLU A 38 -18.96 27.75 -0.87
CA GLU A 38 -18.86 28.41 -2.18
C GLU A 38 -17.52 29.13 -2.33
N TYR A 39 -17.08 29.88 -1.30
CA TYR A 39 -15.77 30.53 -1.30
C TYR A 39 -14.63 29.51 -1.35
N ILE A 40 -14.70 28.44 -0.58
CA ILE A 40 -13.70 27.35 -0.62
C ILE A 40 -13.64 26.72 -2.02
N SER A 41 -14.78 26.44 -2.63
CA SER A 41 -14.88 25.91 -4.00
C SER A 41 -14.24 26.84 -5.02
N THR A 42 -14.54 28.15 -4.92
CA THR A 42 -13.97 29.17 -5.82
C THR A 42 -12.45 29.28 -5.64
N LEU A 43 -11.97 29.33 -4.40
CA LEU A 43 -10.53 29.37 -4.10
C LEU A 43 -9.80 28.14 -4.57
N THR A 44 -10.38 26.95 -4.40
CA THR A 44 -9.80 25.69 -4.86
C THR A 44 -9.75 25.62 -6.39
N THR A 45 -10.75 26.11 -7.08
CA THR A 45 -10.78 26.20 -8.54
C THR A 45 -9.70 27.17 -9.03
N PHE A 46 -9.61 28.36 -8.45
CA PHE A 46 -8.59 29.34 -8.80
C PHE A 46 -7.17 28.83 -8.52
N ALA A 47 -6.95 28.14 -7.38
CA ALA A 47 -5.68 27.52 -7.06
C ALA A 47 -5.30 26.42 -8.09
N ARG A 48 -6.27 25.61 -8.53
CA ARG A 48 -6.07 24.59 -9.54
C ARG A 48 -5.71 25.19 -10.91
N GLU A 49 -6.42 26.21 -11.33
CA GLU A 49 -6.12 26.92 -12.59
C GLU A 49 -4.74 27.57 -12.55
N THR A 50 -4.41 28.28 -11.49
CA THR A 50 -3.10 28.92 -11.31
C THR A 50 -1.98 27.86 -11.34
N TYR A 51 -2.18 26.73 -10.67
CA TYR A 51 -1.25 25.60 -10.73
C TYR A 51 -1.08 25.07 -12.16
N HIS A 52 -2.18 24.90 -12.88
CA HIS A 52 -2.14 24.40 -14.27
C HIS A 52 -1.40 25.36 -15.20
N TYR A 53 -1.65 26.66 -15.09
CA TYR A 53 -0.93 27.67 -15.88
C TYR A 53 0.57 27.71 -15.57
N THR A 54 0.93 27.70 -14.29
CA THR A 54 2.34 27.72 -13.86
C THR A 54 3.08 26.45 -14.27
N PHE A 55 2.42 25.29 -14.18
CA PHE A 55 2.96 24.01 -14.64
C PHE A 55 3.19 24.02 -16.17
N THR A 56 2.25 24.55 -16.94
CA THR A 56 2.36 24.64 -18.39
C THR A 56 3.49 25.59 -18.82
N LEU A 57 3.60 26.74 -18.17
CA LEU A 57 4.70 27.70 -18.45
C LEU A 57 6.07 27.07 -18.14
N ARG A 58 6.22 26.41 -16.98
CA ARG A 58 7.47 25.71 -16.65
C ARG A 58 7.81 24.63 -17.68
N ARG A 59 6.82 23.90 -18.19
CA ARG A 59 7.02 22.89 -19.22
C ARG A 59 7.55 23.51 -20.51
N ILE A 60 7.02 24.62 -20.96
CA ILE A 60 7.47 25.36 -22.15
C ILE A 60 8.91 25.83 -21.96
N ASP A 61 9.22 26.46 -20.82
CA ASP A 61 10.57 26.91 -20.49
C ASP A 61 11.58 25.76 -20.50
N ILE A 62 11.21 24.63 -19.92
CA ILE A 62 12.04 23.43 -19.91
C ILE A 62 12.32 22.93 -21.33
N GLU A 63 11.31 22.86 -22.20
CA GLU A 63 11.48 22.38 -23.59
C GLU A 63 12.36 23.32 -24.41
N ILE A 64 12.28 24.62 -24.19
CA ILE A 64 13.15 25.62 -24.84
C ILE A 64 14.59 25.43 -24.35
N LEU A 65 14.81 25.37 -23.03
CA LEU A 65 16.14 25.27 -22.45
C LEU A 65 16.83 23.93 -22.77
N LYS A 66 16.07 22.84 -22.91
CA LYS A 66 16.60 21.53 -23.31
C LYS A 66 17.33 21.54 -24.64
N LYS A 67 16.89 22.32 -25.61
CA LYS A 67 17.55 22.43 -26.89
C LYS A 67 18.99 22.97 -26.74
N PHE A 68 19.19 23.95 -25.88
CA PHE A 68 20.51 24.49 -25.58
C PHE A 68 21.34 23.54 -24.71
N ALA A 69 20.70 22.89 -23.70
CA ALA A 69 21.37 21.92 -22.83
C ALA A 69 21.90 20.71 -23.61
N LEU A 70 21.17 20.22 -24.64
CA LEU A 70 21.60 19.11 -25.46
C LEU A 70 22.85 19.47 -26.28
N SER A 71 22.91 20.68 -26.84
CA SER A 71 24.09 21.16 -27.57
C SER A 71 25.31 21.28 -26.64
N LEU A 72 25.11 21.79 -25.45
CA LEU A 72 26.15 21.89 -24.40
C LEU A 72 26.61 20.49 -23.95
N ALA A 73 25.70 19.54 -23.82
CA ALA A 73 26.02 18.16 -23.44
C ALA A 73 26.95 17.50 -24.46
N CYS A 74 26.71 17.68 -25.77
CA CYS A 74 27.60 17.17 -26.82
C CYS A 74 29.02 17.71 -26.64
N PHE A 75 29.17 19.00 -26.34
CA PHE A 75 30.45 19.62 -26.07
C PHE A 75 31.13 19.04 -24.82
N ILE A 76 30.38 18.87 -23.74
CA ILE A 76 30.88 18.26 -22.50
C ILE A 76 31.35 16.82 -22.74
N PHE A 77 30.58 16.02 -23.48
CA PHE A 77 30.98 14.65 -23.82
C PHE A 77 32.25 14.55 -24.65
N PHE A 78 32.53 15.55 -25.46
CA PHE A 78 33.82 15.62 -26.14
C PHE A 78 34.99 15.76 -25.16
N PHE A 79 34.86 16.63 -24.15
CA PHE A 79 35.86 16.78 -23.07
C PHE A 79 35.97 15.59 -22.13
N ILE A 80 35.01 14.69 -22.12
CA ILE A 80 35.06 13.44 -21.36
C ILE A 80 35.63 12.31 -22.22
N GLY A 81 35.14 12.15 -23.44
CA GLY A 81 35.45 11.01 -24.29
C GLY A 81 36.89 11.04 -24.86
N ALA A 82 37.35 12.20 -25.31
CA ALA A 82 38.69 12.33 -25.87
C ALA A 82 39.80 12.06 -24.83
N PRO A 83 39.76 12.65 -23.60
CA PRO A 83 40.73 12.34 -22.57
C PRO A 83 40.66 10.89 -22.06
N LEU A 84 39.48 10.31 -21.97
CA LEU A 84 39.29 8.92 -21.60
C LEU A 84 39.96 7.96 -22.58
N GLY A 85 39.82 8.22 -23.88
CA GLY A 85 40.51 7.46 -24.91
C GLY A 85 42.03 7.56 -24.80
N ALA A 86 42.58 8.72 -24.44
CA ALA A 86 44.02 8.94 -24.24
C ALA A 86 44.57 8.31 -22.96
N LEU A 87 43.79 8.34 -21.86
CA LEU A 87 44.20 7.82 -20.54
C LEU A 87 44.15 6.29 -20.43
N ILE A 88 43.30 5.62 -21.23
CA ILE A 88 43.13 4.16 -21.18
C ILE A 88 43.99 3.48 -22.25
N ARG A 89 45.29 3.42 -22.01
CA ARG A 89 46.27 2.78 -22.93
C ARG A 89 46.30 1.24 -22.86
N LYS A 90 45.73 0.63 -21.81
CA LYS A 90 45.68 -0.83 -21.62
C LYS A 90 44.22 -1.31 -21.60
N GLY A 91 43.74 -1.96 -22.65
CA GLY A 91 42.41 -2.56 -22.65
C GLY A 91 41.66 -2.59 -23.99
N GLY A 92 42.29 -2.21 -25.10
CA GLY A 92 41.65 -2.19 -26.43
C GLY A 92 40.52 -1.15 -26.53
N LEU A 93 39.83 -1.09 -27.67
CA LEU A 93 38.74 -0.14 -27.96
C LEU A 93 37.48 -0.33 -27.10
N GLY A 94 37.31 -1.50 -26.45
CA GLY A 94 36.11 -1.82 -25.70
C GLY A 94 36.00 -1.08 -24.37
N THR A 95 37.10 -0.87 -23.64
CA THR A 95 37.08 -0.24 -22.32
C THR A 95 36.67 1.24 -22.33
N PRO A 96 37.20 2.10 -23.23
CA PRO A 96 36.74 3.48 -23.36
C PRO A 96 35.25 3.57 -23.75
N ALA A 97 34.76 2.66 -24.62
CA ALA A 97 33.37 2.62 -25.05
C ALA A 97 32.43 2.31 -23.85
N ILE A 98 32.74 1.32 -23.03
CA ILE A 98 31.95 0.97 -21.85
C ILE A 98 31.89 2.13 -20.84
N ILE A 99 33.03 2.80 -20.61
CA ILE A 99 33.09 3.93 -19.69
C ILE A 99 32.30 5.13 -20.23
N SER A 100 32.36 5.39 -21.56
CA SER A 100 31.58 6.44 -22.18
C SER A 100 30.07 6.19 -22.07
N VAL A 101 29.62 4.95 -22.24
CA VAL A 101 28.22 4.55 -22.02
C VAL A 101 27.81 4.77 -20.57
N LEU A 102 28.68 4.46 -19.59
CA LEU A 102 28.44 4.71 -18.17
C LEU A 102 28.25 6.20 -17.87
N PHE A 103 29.12 7.07 -18.42
CA PHE A 103 28.96 8.52 -18.29
C PHE A 103 27.68 9.02 -18.95
N PHE A 104 27.29 8.45 -20.09
CA PHE A 104 26.04 8.79 -20.76
C PHE A 104 24.82 8.42 -19.92
N VAL A 105 24.79 7.22 -19.34
CA VAL A 105 23.72 6.79 -18.43
C VAL A 105 23.65 7.70 -17.21
N PHE A 106 24.80 8.05 -16.62
CA PHE A 106 24.87 8.96 -15.49
C PHE A 106 24.33 10.37 -15.84
N TYR A 107 24.73 10.92 -16.99
CA TYR A 107 24.15 12.15 -17.53
C TYR A 107 22.64 12.06 -17.63
N TRP A 108 22.15 11.00 -18.27
CA TRP A 108 20.73 10.80 -18.54
C TRP A 108 19.88 10.73 -17.28
N VAL A 109 20.35 10.01 -16.25
CA VAL A 109 19.68 9.92 -14.94
C VAL A 109 19.61 11.29 -14.27
N ILE A 110 20.70 12.06 -14.28
CA ILE A 110 20.73 13.41 -13.70
C ILE A 110 19.81 14.35 -14.48
N ASP A 111 19.81 14.30 -15.81
CA ASP A 111 18.97 15.13 -16.68
C ASP A 111 17.47 14.89 -16.44
N ILE A 112 17.06 13.61 -16.39
CA ILE A 112 15.66 13.25 -16.07
C ILE A 112 15.26 13.74 -14.68
N THR A 113 16.13 13.51 -13.69
CA THR A 113 15.86 13.91 -12.30
C THR A 113 15.76 15.42 -12.17
N GLY A 114 16.71 16.15 -12.72
CA GLY A 114 16.72 17.61 -12.73
C GLY A 114 15.51 18.21 -13.45
N THR A 115 15.16 17.66 -14.60
CA THR A 115 13.98 18.07 -15.38
C THR A 115 12.68 17.80 -14.60
N LYS A 116 12.59 16.68 -13.89
CA LYS A 116 11.44 16.36 -13.04
C LYS A 116 11.32 17.35 -11.88
N LEU A 117 12.40 17.62 -11.17
CA LEU A 117 12.42 18.59 -10.06
C LEU A 117 12.04 20.01 -10.52
N ALA A 118 12.49 20.41 -11.72
CA ALA A 118 12.10 21.70 -12.31
C ALA A 118 10.61 21.74 -12.68
N ARG A 119 10.08 20.66 -13.25
CA ARG A 119 8.65 20.54 -13.59
C ARG A 119 7.77 20.62 -12.35
N ASP A 120 8.17 19.93 -11.29
CA ASP A 120 7.46 19.87 -10.01
C ASP A 120 7.61 21.19 -9.21
N GLY A 121 8.48 22.10 -9.67
CA GLY A 121 8.68 23.43 -9.09
C GLY A 121 9.65 23.47 -7.90
N ALA A 122 10.36 22.37 -7.62
CA ALA A 122 11.41 22.32 -6.60
C ALA A 122 12.69 23.06 -7.03
N LEU A 123 12.93 23.15 -8.35
CA LEU A 123 14.04 23.91 -8.95
C LEU A 123 13.50 24.87 -10.01
N SER A 124 14.27 25.94 -10.29
CA SER A 124 13.98 26.76 -11.48
C SER A 124 14.20 25.96 -12.76
N PRO A 125 13.47 26.25 -13.86
CA PRO A 125 13.65 25.56 -15.13
C PRO A 125 15.11 25.52 -15.61
N ALA A 126 15.83 26.63 -15.49
CA ALA A 126 17.24 26.70 -15.88
C ALA A 126 18.13 25.80 -15.00
N MET A 127 17.98 25.85 -13.66
CA MET A 127 18.78 25.00 -12.78
C MET A 127 18.51 23.52 -13.02
N GLY A 128 17.24 23.11 -13.19
CA GLY A 128 16.88 21.71 -13.39
C GLY A 128 17.36 21.16 -14.72
N VAL A 129 17.33 21.93 -15.80
CA VAL A 129 17.78 21.50 -17.13
C VAL A 129 19.30 21.46 -17.26
N PHE A 130 20.03 22.40 -16.64
CA PHE A 130 21.49 22.44 -16.73
C PHE A 130 22.22 21.73 -15.59
N ILE A 131 21.52 21.07 -14.65
CA ILE A 131 22.14 20.39 -13.50
C ILE A 131 23.14 19.33 -13.93
N SER A 132 22.85 18.56 -14.99
CA SER A 132 23.76 17.58 -15.58
C SER A 132 25.02 18.24 -16.12
N SER A 133 24.89 19.38 -16.76
CA SER A 133 26.01 20.16 -17.29
C SER A 133 26.88 20.74 -16.17
N TYR A 134 26.29 21.26 -15.10
CA TYR A 134 27.05 21.78 -13.95
C TYR A 134 27.88 20.70 -13.24
N ILE A 135 27.43 19.46 -13.25
CA ILE A 135 28.16 18.33 -12.63
C ILE A 135 29.22 17.77 -13.59
N LEU A 136 28.89 17.58 -14.86
CA LEU A 136 29.77 16.90 -15.82
C LEU A 136 30.83 17.81 -16.46
N PHE A 137 30.56 19.09 -16.60
CA PHE A 137 31.55 20.03 -17.17
C PHE A 137 32.84 20.12 -16.32
N PRO A 138 32.79 20.32 -14.99
CA PRO A 138 34.01 20.26 -14.17
C PRO A 138 34.71 18.91 -14.22
N THR A 139 33.92 17.81 -14.31
CA THR A 139 34.48 16.45 -14.41
C THR A 139 35.23 16.26 -15.74
N GLY A 140 34.67 16.72 -16.84
CA GLY A 140 35.32 16.71 -18.14
C GLY A 140 36.59 17.55 -18.17
N MET A 141 36.55 18.73 -17.55
CA MET A 141 37.71 19.63 -17.46
C MET A 141 38.86 19.03 -16.63
N LEU A 142 38.52 18.36 -15.50
CA LEU A 142 39.49 17.63 -14.70
C LEU A 142 40.12 16.44 -15.45
N LEU A 143 39.31 15.69 -16.21
CA LEU A 143 39.82 14.60 -17.05
C LEU A 143 40.75 15.09 -18.14
N THR A 144 40.38 16.19 -18.82
CA THR A 144 41.21 16.82 -19.83
C THR A 144 42.54 17.33 -19.27
N TRP A 145 42.48 18.03 -18.14
CA TRP A 145 43.69 18.51 -17.46
C TRP A 145 44.64 17.36 -17.05
N LYS A 146 44.07 16.26 -16.53
CA LYS A 146 44.85 15.06 -16.23
C LYS A 146 45.43 14.37 -17.46
N ALA A 147 44.68 14.31 -18.55
CA ALA A 147 45.17 13.71 -19.78
C ALA A 147 46.34 14.50 -20.39
N ILE A 148 46.35 15.83 -20.30
CA ILE A 148 47.42 16.71 -20.75
C ILE A 148 48.68 16.53 -19.89
N ASN A 149 48.51 16.33 -18.57
CA ASN A 149 49.64 16.24 -17.66
C ASN A 149 50.22 14.82 -17.48
N ASP A 150 49.90 13.89 -18.38
CA ASP A 150 50.41 12.49 -18.52
C ASP A 150 50.50 11.69 -17.18
N SER A 151 49.62 11.98 -16.23
CA SER A 151 49.58 11.25 -14.98
C SER A 151 48.71 10.01 -15.10
N SER A 152 49.32 8.83 -15.03
CA SER A 152 48.67 7.50 -14.97
C SER A 152 47.79 7.36 -13.72
N LEU A 153 46.56 7.84 -13.73
CA LEU A 153 45.75 7.91 -12.53
C LEU A 153 44.25 7.64 -12.75
N ILE A 154 43.88 6.50 -13.29
CA ILE A 154 42.68 5.82 -12.83
C ILE A 154 43.15 4.46 -12.33
N ASN A 155 43.62 4.44 -11.08
CA ASN A 155 43.81 3.18 -10.40
C ASN A 155 42.46 2.67 -9.99
N ILE A 156 41.87 1.79 -10.82
CA ILE A 156 40.57 1.14 -10.61
C ILE A 156 40.53 0.48 -9.22
N ASP A 157 41.69 0.08 -8.69
CA ASP A 157 41.83 -0.52 -7.37
C ASP A 157 41.54 0.48 -6.24
N ASN A 158 41.82 1.77 -6.40
CA ASN A 158 41.44 2.80 -5.43
C ASN A 158 39.93 3.03 -5.40
N ILE A 159 39.25 3.01 -6.56
CA ILE A 159 37.79 3.12 -6.62
C ILE A 159 37.14 1.89 -5.98
N LYS A 160 37.62 0.69 -6.32
CA LYS A 160 37.17 -0.55 -5.66
C LYS A 160 37.39 -0.52 -4.15
N THR A 161 38.49 0.05 -3.70
CA THR A 161 38.84 0.16 -2.26
C THR A 161 37.93 1.15 -1.53
N ILE A 162 37.55 2.27 -2.18
CA ILE A 162 36.59 3.23 -1.64
C ILE A 162 35.19 2.59 -1.55
N PHE A 163 34.72 1.96 -2.62
CA PHE A 163 33.42 1.22 -2.60
C PHE A 163 33.44 0.09 -1.57
N LYS A 164 34.54 -0.65 -1.46
CA LYS A 164 34.71 -1.69 -0.45
C LYS A 164 34.73 -1.11 0.97
N LYS A 165 35.36 0.04 1.21
CA LYS A 165 35.33 0.72 2.52
C LYS A 165 33.94 1.24 2.88
N ILE A 166 33.23 1.85 1.92
CA ILE A 166 31.83 2.31 2.13
C ILE A 166 30.94 1.11 2.41
N ARG A 167 31.02 0.06 1.57
CA ARG A 167 30.25 -1.17 1.76
C ARG A 167 30.56 -1.83 3.10
N ASN A 168 31.83 -1.99 3.48
CA ASN A 168 32.23 -2.58 4.75
C ASN A 168 31.81 -1.73 5.96
N LYS A 169 31.77 -0.39 5.83
CA LYS A 169 31.27 0.51 6.88
C LYS A 169 29.76 0.38 7.05
N VAL A 170 29.01 0.28 5.96
CA VAL A 170 27.55 0.05 5.96
C VAL A 170 27.25 -1.35 6.48
N GLU A 171 27.87 -2.39 5.93
CA GLU A 171 27.70 -3.77 6.40
C GLU A 171 28.09 -3.94 7.89
N GLY A 172 29.15 -3.28 8.33
CA GLY A 172 29.56 -3.30 9.74
C GLY A 172 28.54 -2.65 10.68
N LYS A 173 27.82 -1.60 10.22
CA LYS A 173 26.76 -0.94 10.97
C LYS A 173 25.48 -1.78 10.98
N LEU A 174 25.12 -2.36 9.83
CA LEU A 174 23.96 -3.27 9.70
C LEU A 174 24.13 -4.52 10.58
N ARG A 175 25.30 -5.16 10.56
CA ARG A 175 25.60 -6.35 11.38
C ARG A 175 25.66 -6.08 12.89
N LYS A 176 25.94 -4.84 13.31
CA LYS A 176 25.97 -4.46 14.73
C LYS A 176 24.59 -4.18 15.29
N THR A 177 23.66 -3.68 14.48
CA THR A 177 22.29 -3.38 14.93
C THR A 177 21.50 -4.67 15.09
N LYS A 178 21.04 -4.94 16.29
CA LYS A 178 20.26 -6.12 16.63
C LYS A 178 18.76 -5.84 16.46
N ILE A 179 18.10 -6.68 15.72
CA ILE A 179 16.66 -6.58 15.46
C ILE A 179 15.93 -7.74 16.13
N VAL A 180 14.86 -7.44 16.87
CA VAL A 180 13.84 -8.44 17.21
C VAL A 180 12.67 -8.27 16.28
N TYR A 181 12.23 -9.38 15.70
CA TYR A 181 11.10 -9.41 14.78
C TYR A 181 9.88 -10.05 15.44
N MET A 182 8.71 -9.40 15.33
CA MET A 182 7.47 -9.88 15.93
C MET A 182 6.41 -10.06 14.83
N GLY A 183 5.95 -11.29 14.61
CA GLY A 183 5.00 -11.58 13.56
C GLY A 183 4.36 -12.95 13.70
N THR A 184 3.29 -13.22 12.96
CA THR A 184 2.58 -14.51 13.04
C THR A 184 2.24 -15.11 11.68
N PRO A 185 1.47 -14.46 10.78
CA PRO A 185 1.00 -15.05 9.53
C PRO A 185 2.08 -15.02 8.45
N GLU A 186 1.76 -15.61 7.32
CA GLU A 186 2.61 -15.66 6.12
C GLU A 186 3.04 -14.27 5.64
N PHE A 187 2.14 -13.29 5.73
CA PHE A 187 2.46 -11.88 5.42
C PHE A 187 3.70 -11.35 6.15
N ALA A 188 3.97 -11.85 7.35
CA ALA A 188 5.13 -11.44 8.15
C ALA A 188 6.43 -12.16 7.76
N VAL A 189 6.36 -13.23 6.95
CA VAL A 189 7.57 -14.00 6.57
C VAL A 189 8.40 -13.25 5.53
N ALA A 190 7.78 -12.69 4.51
CA ALA A 190 8.51 -12.03 3.42
C ALA A 190 9.31 -10.79 3.87
N PRO A 191 8.79 -9.87 4.71
CA PRO A 191 9.59 -8.78 5.28
C PRO A 191 10.73 -9.27 6.18
N LEU A 192 10.53 -10.35 6.95
CA LEU A 192 11.59 -10.97 7.75
C LEU A 192 12.70 -11.54 6.87
N ASP A 193 12.35 -12.27 5.82
CA ASP A 193 13.29 -12.81 4.85
C ASP A 193 14.07 -11.70 4.13
N ALA A 194 13.39 -10.60 3.77
CA ALA A 194 14.03 -9.43 3.18
C ALA A 194 15.08 -8.81 4.11
N LEU A 195 14.78 -8.64 5.40
CA LEU A 195 15.76 -8.17 6.37
C LEU A 195 16.97 -9.11 6.47
N ARG A 196 16.74 -10.42 6.58
CA ARG A 196 17.81 -11.41 6.66
C ARG A 196 18.68 -11.43 5.39
N LYS A 197 18.09 -11.44 4.21
CA LYS A 197 18.81 -11.41 2.93
C LYS A 197 19.64 -10.15 2.72
N ASN A 198 19.21 -9.02 3.29
CA ASN A 198 19.98 -7.77 3.29
C ASN A 198 21.06 -7.73 4.38
N GLY A 199 21.27 -8.83 5.12
CA GLY A 199 22.38 -8.98 6.08
C GLY A 199 22.16 -8.31 7.44
N TYR A 200 20.92 -7.98 7.78
CA TYR A 200 20.58 -7.48 9.12
C TYR A 200 20.67 -8.60 10.17
N ASN A 201 21.09 -8.21 11.37
CA ASN A 201 21.23 -9.13 12.50
C ASN A 201 19.88 -9.31 13.20
N ILE A 202 19.19 -10.44 12.93
CA ILE A 202 17.95 -10.81 13.61
C ILE A 202 18.32 -11.54 14.90
N ALA A 203 18.29 -10.83 16.02
CA ALA A 203 18.67 -11.37 17.34
C ALA A 203 17.66 -12.43 17.84
N GLY A 204 16.40 -12.31 17.45
CA GLY A 204 15.37 -13.27 17.79
C GLY A 204 14.00 -12.90 17.21
N ILE A 205 13.09 -13.83 17.31
CA ILE A 205 11.72 -13.73 16.80
C ILE A 205 10.73 -13.97 17.94
N VAL A 206 9.69 -13.14 17.99
CA VAL A 206 8.54 -13.36 18.88
C VAL A 206 7.32 -13.69 18.04
N THR A 207 6.67 -14.80 18.33
CA THR A 207 5.45 -15.22 17.64
C THR A 207 4.43 -15.80 18.63
N VAL A 208 3.25 -16.14 18.15
CA VAL A 208 2.20 -16.74 19.00
C VAL A 208 2.58 -18.16 19.43
N ALA A 209 2.08 -18.59 20.59
CA ALA A 209 2.22 -19.96 21.04
C ALA A 209 1.54 -20.93 20.05
N ASP A 210 2.11 -22.11 19.91
CA ASP A 210 1.54 -23.17 19.08
C ASP A 210 0.17 -23.56 19.62
N LYS A 211 -0.76 -23.83 18.71
CA LYS A 211 -2.13 -24.23 19.06
C LYS A 211 -2.48 -25.53 18.37
N ALA A 212 -3.04 -26.43 19.16
CA ALA A 212 -3.69 -27.61 18.57
C ALA A 212 -4.93 -27.16 17.78
N SER A 213 -5.01 -27.49 16.50
CA SER A 213 -6.13 -27.11 15.63
C SER A 213 -6.51 -28.21 14.65
N GLY A 214 -7.76 -28.16 14.17
CA GLY A 214 -8.30 -29.08 13.17
C GLY A 214 -8.73 -30.43 13.71
N ARG A 215 -9.30 -31.27 12.82
CA ARG A 215 -9.66 -32.67 13.12
C ARG A 215 -8.37 -33.46 13.34
N GLY A 216 -8.15 -33.92 14.58
CA GLY A 216 -6.96 -34.66 14.99
C GLY A 216 -5.94 -33.86 15.82
N LEU A 217 -6.28 -32.64 16.30
CA LEU A 217 -5.48 -31.83 17.24
C LEU A 217 -4.00 -31.70 16.86
N LYS A 218 -3.69 -31.62 15.56
CA LYS A 218 -2.31 -31.37 15.11
C LYS A 218 -1.84 -29.99 15.60
N ILE A 219 -0.64 -29.95 16.15
CA ILE A 219 0.02 -28.70 16.53
C ILE A 219 0.22 -27.84 15.28
N ASN A 220 -0.40 -26.68 15.26
CA ASN A 220 -0.26 -25.71 14.17
C ASN A 220 0.73 -24.61 14.59
N GLU A 221 1.90 -24.63 13.96
CA GLU A 221 2.94 -23.63 14.16
C GLU A 221 2.70 -22.43 13.24
N SER A 222 3.03 -21.24 13.74
CA SER A 222 2.96 -20.01 12.91
C SER A 222 3.95 -20.09 11.73
N ALA A 223 3.62 -19.42 10.61
CA ALA A 223 4.50 -19.34 9.45
C ALA A 223 5.87 -18.72 9.81
N VAL A 224 5.87 -17.72 10.67
CA VAL A 224 7.09 -17.06 11.16
C VAL A 224 7.93 -18.01 12.03
N LYS A 225 7.31 -18.88 12.85
CA LYS A 225 8.06 -19.92 13.61
C LYS A 225 8.75 -20.91 12.69
N LYS A 226 8.03 -21.44 11.70
CA LYS A 226 8.60 -22.38 10.73
C LYS A 226 9.82 -21.78 10.05
N TYR A 227 9.71 -20.54 9.60
CA TYR A 227 10.81 -19.78 9.01
C TYR A 227 11.99 -19.63 9.98
N ALA A 228 11.73 -19.29 11.24
CA ALA A 228 12.76 -19.12 12.25
C ALA A 228 13.53 -20.41 12.53
N VAL A 229 12.84 -21.53 12.66
CA VAL A 229 13.45 -22.87 12.87
C VAL A 229 14.31 -23.24 11.67
N GLU A 230 13.83 -23.07 10.44
CA GLU A 230 14.59 -23.35 9.22
C GLU A 230 15.90 -22.56 9.14
N HIS A 231 15.92 -21.35 9.68
CA HIS A 231 17.07 -20.46 9.62
C HIS A 231 17.86 -20.36 10.94
N ASN A 232 17.57 -21.24 11.91
CA ASN A 232 18.23 -21.27 13.23
C ASN A 232 18.18 -19.94 13.97
N ILE A 233 17.06 -19.20 13.90
CA ILE A 233 16.84 -17.94 14.60
C ILE A 233 16.14 -18.24 15.94
N PRO A 234 16.61 -17.70 17.08
CA PRO A 234 15.96 -17.89 18.38
C PRO A 234 14.49 -17.44 18.37
N VAL A 235 13.60 -18.20 19.02
CA VAL A 235 12.16 -17.93 19.03
C VAL A 235 11.62 -17.88 20.46
N LEU A 236 10.82 -16.84 20.76
CA LEU A 236 10.01 -16.76 21.97
C LEU A 236 8.51 -16.83 21.59
N GLN A 237 7.77 -17.64 22.34
CA GLN A 237 6.34 -17.88 22.10
C GLN A 237 5.53 -17.63 23.38
N PRO A 238 5.48 -16.39 23.90
CA PRO A 238 4.81 -16.10 25.16
C PRO A 238 3.29 -16.24 25.02
N VAL A 239 2.65 -16.84 26.02
CA VAL A 239 1.20 -16.82 26.19
C VAL A 239 0.75 -15.40 26.53
N SER A 240 1.41 -14.77 27.49
CA SER A 240 1.22 -13.37 27.86
C SER A 240 2.46 -12.53 27.56
N LEU A 241 2.26 -11.37 26.88
CA LEU A 241 3.35 -10.41 26.63
C LEU A 241 3.76 -9.60 27.88
N LYS A 242 3.06 -9.81 29.00
CA LYS A 242 3.37 -9.19 30.30
C LYS A 242 4.06 -10.16 31.25
N ASP A 243 4.31 -11.39 30.81
CA ASP A 243 4.98 -12.40 31.60
C ASP A 243 6.41 -11.95 31.96
N PRO A 244 6.81 -11.96 33.25
CA PRO A 244 8.15 -11.55 33.67
C PRO A 244 9.25 -12.36 33.02
N GLU A 245 9.13 -13.68 32.92
CA GLU A 245 10.13 -14.56 32.31
C GLU A 245 10.32 -14.21 30.80
N PHE A 246 9.21 -13.94 30.10
CA PHE A 246 9.28 -13.49 28.73
C PHE A 246 9.97 -12.13 28.61
N LEU A 247 9.66 -11.17 29.48
CA LEU A 247 10.27 -9.84 29.44
C LEU A 247 11.77 -9.89 29.71
N GLU A 248 12.22 -10.72 30.63
CA GLU A 248 13.64 -10.94 30.90
C GLU A 248 14.34 -11.60 29.71
N ALA A 249 13.76 -12.65 29.13
CA ALA A 249 14.31 -13.32 27.95
C ALA A 249 14.39 -12.37 26.73
N LEU A 250 13.35 -11.55 26.51
CA LEU A 250 13.33 -10.55 25.45
C LEU A 250 14.41 -9.48 25.66
N LYS A 251 14.56 -8.99 26.88
CA LYS A 251 15.58 -8.00 27.27
C LYS A 251 17.01 -8.55 27.10
N ALA A 252 17.22 -9.84 27.37
CA ALA A 252 18.52 -10.49 27.22
C ALA A 252 19.03 -10.48 25.76
N TRP A 253 18.17 -10.35 24.78
CA TRP A 253 18.59 -10.18 23.38
C TRP A 253 19.23 -8.82 23.09
N ASP A 254 19.07 -7.83 24.00
CA ASP A 254 19.64 -6.48 23.90
C ASP A 254 19.47 -5.90 22.49
N ALA A 255 18.25 -5.90 21.99
CA ALA A 255 17.94 -5.47 20.64
C ALA A 255 17.82 -3.95 20.56
N ASP A 256 18.26 -3.39 19.44
CA ASP A 256 18.22 -1.96 19.18
C ASP A 256 16.87 -1.52 18.58
N ILE A 257 16.23 -2.38 17.77
CA ILE A 257 14.98 -2.10 17.04
C ILE A 257 14.04 -3.29 17.19
N PHE A 258 12.77 -3.02 17.40
CA PHE A 258 11.70 -4.02 17.23
C PHE A 258 10.92 -3.74 15.96
N VAL A 259 10.77 -4.76 15.12
CA VAL A 259 9.98 -4.75 13.90
C VAL A 259 8.74 -5.59 14.09
N VAL A 260 7.57 -5.01 13.93
CA VAL A 260 6.28 -5.67 14.15
C VAL A 260 5.53 -5.77 12.83
N VAL A 261 5.07 -6.97 12.47
CA VAL A 261 4.29 -7.20 11.27
C VAL A 261 3.18 -8.21 11.56
N ALA A 262 1.93 -7.78 11.42
CA ALA A 262 0.76 -8.64 11.64
C ALA A 262 0.86 -9.45 12.96
N PHE A 263 1.01 -8.74 14.05
CA PHE A 263 1.14 -9.30 15.40
C PHE A 263 0.07 -8.74 16.33
N ARG A 264 -0.10 -9.33 17.50
CA ARG A 264 -1.02 -8.83 18.52
C ARG A 264 -0.53 -7.51 19.14
N MET A 265 -1.45 -6.75 19.74
CA MET A 265 -1.12 -5.48 20.39
C MET A 265 -0.03 -5.67 21.45
N LEU A 266 0.99 -4.82 21.42
CA LEU A 266 2.10 -4.84 22.35
C LEU A 266 1.80 -3.97 23.57
N PRO A 267 2.03 -4.46 24.79
CA PRO A 267 2.00 -3.61 25.98
C PRO A 267 3.19 -2.63 25.99
N LYS A 268 3.02 -1.51 26.67
CA LYS A 268 4.00 -0.41 26.76
C LYS A 268 5.38 -0.91 27.16
N VAL A 269 5.46 -1.78 28.16
CA VAL A 269 6.70 -2.37 28.67
C VAL A 269 7.52 -3.12 27.59
N VAL A 270 6.86 -3.61 26.53
CA VAL A 270 7.52 -4.30 25.41
C VAL A 270 7.96 -3.29 24.35
N TRP A 271 7.06 -2.44 23.84
CA TRP A 271 7.39 -1.60 22.71
C TRP A 271 8.30 -0.41 23.06
N GLU A 272 8.46 -0.02 24.32
CA GLU A 272 9.44 0.97 24.77
C GLU A 272 10.84 0.37 25.03
N MET A 273 11.00 -0.95 24.96
CA MET A 273 12.25 -1.62 25.36
C MET A 273 13.45 -1.28 24.45
N PRO A 274 13.34 -1.25 23.11
CA PRO A 274 14.49 -1.05 22.24
C PRO A 274 14.88 0.43 22.13
N LYS A 275 16.21 0.69 22.06
CA LYS A 275 16.80 2.05 22.04
C LYS A 275 16.38 2.90 20.85
N LEU A 276 16.20 2.29 19.69
CA LEU A 276 15.82 2.97 18.44
C LEU A 276 14.31 2.90 18.18
N GLY A 277 13.56 2.30 19.12
CA GLY A 277 12.11 2.22 19.09
C GLY A 277 11.55 1.00 18.39
N THR A 278 10.22 0.92 18.42
CA THR A 278 9.44 -0.16 17.84
C THR A 278 8.55 0.40 16.73
N PHE A 279 8.58 -0.21 15.57
CA PHE A 279 7.68 0.17 14.47
C PHE A 279 6.87 -1.00 13.94
N ASN A 280 5.73 -0.67 13.35
CA ASN A 280 4.85 -1.65 12.70
C ASN A 280 4.79 -1.40 11.19
N LEU A 281 4.68 -2.49 10.43
CA LEU A 281 4.24 -2.50 9.04
C LEU A 281 2.73 -2.77 9.01
N HIS A 282 1.96 -1.79 8.60
CA HIS A 282 0.50 -1.88 8.45
C HIS A 282 0.11 -1.96 6.99
N ALA A 283 -0.82 -2.87 6.68
CA ALA A 283 -1.22 -3.17 5.30
C ALA A 283 -2.34 -2.24 4.79
N ALA A 284 -2.19 -0.93 5.01
CA ALA A 284 -3.03 0.12 4.44
C ALA A 284 -2.27 1.45 4.39
N LEU A 285 -2.85 2.42 3.67
CA LEU A 285 -2.39 3.81 3.64
C LEU A 285 -2.94 4.57 4.85
N LEU A 286 -2.26 4.47 6.01
CA LEU A 286 -2.66 5.22 7.20
C LEU A 286 -2.74 6.74 6.90
N PRO A 287 -3.72 7.45 7.47
CA PRO A 287 -4.59 7.10 8.59
C PRO A 287 -5.84 6.28 8.22
N GLN A 288 -6.08 5.97 6.97
CA GLN A 288 -7.20 5.12 6.55
C GLN A 288 -6.99 3.66 6.97
N TYR A 289 -8.07 2.95 7.28
CA TYR A 289 -8.06 1.51 7.55
C TYR A 289 -7.20 1.09 8.74
N ARG A 290 -7.21 1.86 9.84
CA ARG A 290 -6.69 1.41 11.12
C ARG A 290 -7.48 0.20 11.61
N GLY A 291 -6.80 -0.82 12.12
CA GLY A 291 -7.45 -1.98 12.73
C GLY A 291 -6.98 -3.33 12.20
N ALA A 292 -7.82 -4.36 12.36
CA ALA A 292 -7.42 -5.76 12.28
C ALA A 292 -7.39 -6.35 10.84
N ALA A 293 -8.17 -5.78 9.89
CA ALA A 293 -8.34 -6.36 8.56
C ALA A 293 -8.26 -5.33 7.42
N PRO A 294 -7.17 -4.51 7.37
CA PRO A 294 -7.08 -3.38 6.43
C PRO A 294 -7.16 -3.80 4.96
N ILE A 295 -6.55 -4.92 4.57
CA ILE A 295 -6.57 -5.45 3.20
C ILE A 295 -7.99 -5.75 2.77
N ASN A 296 -8.72 -6.51 3.59
CA ASN A 296 -10.09 -6.91 3.28
C ASN A 296 -11.01 -5.70 3.14
N TRP A 297 -10.93 -4.76 4.08
CA TRP A 297 -11.81 -3.59 4.08
C TRP A 297 -11.53 -2.63 2.92
N ALA A 298 -10.29 -2.49 2.47
CA ALA A 298 -9.99 -1.72 1.28
C ALA A 298 -10.69 -2.31 0.04
N VAL A 299 -10.69 -3.63 -0.11
CA VAL A 299 -11.35 -4.31 -1.23
C VAL A 299 -12.88 -4.30 -1.08
N ILE A 300 -13.43 -4.58 0.12
CA ILE A 300 -14.87 -4.55 0.42
C ILE A 300 -15.45 -3.16 0.10
N ASN A 301 -14.75 -2.09 0.48
CA ASN A 301 -15.18 -0.72 0.22
C ASN A 301 -14.96 -0.28 -1.23
N GLY A 302 -14.44 -1.14 -2.11
CA GLY A 302 -14.24 -0.85 -3.52
C GLY A 302 -13.21 0.25 -3.79
N GLU A 303 -12.17 0.34 -2.95
CA GLU A 303 -11.08 1.27 -3.18
C GLU A 303 -10.31 0.92 -4.46
N TYR A 304 -9.79 1.94 -5.14
CA TYR A 304 -8.94 1.77 -6.33
C TYR A 304 -7.45 1.75 -6.01
N ILE A 305 -7.09 2.22 -4.82
CA ILE A 305 -5.71 2.32 -4.34
C ILE A 305 -5.68 1.89 -2.89
N THR A 306 -4.67 1.07 -2.57
CA THR A 306 -4.29 0.74 -1.19
C THR A 306 -2.77 0.78 -1.07
N GLY A 307 -2.22 0.37 0.06
CA GLY A 307 -0.77 0.36 0.21
C GLY A 307 -0.32 -0.20 1.54
N VAL A 308 0.92 0.09 1.87
CA VAL A 308 1.57 -0.26 3.12
C VAL A 308 2.11 1.00 3.80
N THR A 309 2.13 0.99 5.11
CA THR A 309 2.65 2.10 5.93
C THR A 309 3.54 1.56 7.04
N THR A 310 4.76 2.10 7.18
CA THR A 310 5.55 1.89 8.39
C THR A 310 5.38 3.08 9.33
N PHE A 311 5.14 2.80 10.61
CA PHE A 311 4.92 3.83 11.61
C PHE A 311 5.45 3.41 12.98
N MET A 312 5.89 4.38 13.79
CA MET A 312 6.33 4.14 15.18
C MET A 312 5.14 3.76 16.04
N ILE A 313 5.25 2.71 16.84
CA ILE A 313 4.20 2.29 17.77
C ILE A 313 4.07 3.28 18.93
N ASN A 314 2.84 3.58 19.32
CA ASN A 314 2.47 4.34 20.50
C ASN A 314 1.33 3.65 21.25
N GLU A 315 0.70 4.34 22.23
CA GLU A 315 -0.38 3.77 23.05
C GLU A 315 -1.68 3.51 22.28
N GLY A 316 -1.93 4.25 21.19
CA GLY A 316 -3.15 4.10 20.39
C GLY A 316 -3.00 3.05 19.29
N ILE A 317 -4.10 2.39 18.92
CA ILE A 317 -4.10 1.40 17.85
C ILE A 317 -3.84 2.11 16.51
N ASP A 318 -2.71 1.78 15.87
CA ASP A 318 -2.28 2.25 14.57
C ASP A 318 -2.28 3.79 14.43
N THR A 319 -1.97 4.52 15.52
CA THR A 319 -2.02 6.00 15.55
C THR A 319 -0.66 6.69 15.56
N GLY A 320 0.42 5.93 15.60
CA GLY A 320 1.78 6.47 15.69
C GLY A 320 2.23 7.26 14.45
N HIS A 321 3.38 7.92 14.56
CA HIS A 321 3.94 8.74 13.49
C HIS A 321 4.36 7.88 12.31
N ILE A 322 3.94 8.29 11.12
CA ILE A 322 4.30 7.63 9.85
C ILE A 322 5.76 7.93 9.51
N MET A 323 6.47 6.89 9.07
CA MET A 323 7.81 7.00 8.50
C MET A 323 7.76 6.95 6.99
N PHE A 324 7.21 5.86 6.43
CA PHE A 324 7.10 5.67 4.99
C PHE A 324 5.74 5.09 4.62
N ARG A 325 5.34 5.34 3.37
CA ARG A 325 4.14 4.77 2.74
C ARG A 325 4.49 4.38 1.31
N ASP A 326 3.95 3.26 0.87
CA ASP A 326 3.99 2.85 -0.52
C ASP A 326 2.61 2.35 -0.95
N GLN A 327 2.25 2.48 -2.22
CA GLN A 327 0.89 2.24 -2.71
C GLN A 327 0.85 1.33 -3.93
N CYS A 328 -0.25 0.61 -4.08
CA CYS A 328 -0.56 -0.14 -5.29
C CYS A 328 -2.04 0.05 -5.70
N ARG A 329 -2.33 -0.23 -6.96
CA ARG A 329 -3.70 -0.28 -7.47
C ARG A 329 -4.39 -1.56 -7.04
N ILE A 330 -5.71 -1.43 -6.83
CA ILE A 330 -6.64 -2.54 -6.70
C ILE A 330 -7.38 -2.62 -8.03
N GLU A 331 -7.12 -3.68 -8.80
CA GLU A 331 -7.81 -3.93 -10.05
C GLU A 331 -9.24 -4.44 -9.76
N GLU A 332 -10.11 -4.35 -10.75
CA GLU A 332 -11.52 -4.71 -10.59
C GLU A 332 -11.72 -6.19 -10.19
N THR A 333 -10.84 -7.06 -10.65
CA THR A 333 -10.86 -8.51 -10.37
C THR A 333 -9.99 -8.94 -9.20
N ASP A 334 -9.20 -8.02 -8.61
CA ASP A 334 -8.35 -8.38 -7.48
C ASP A 334 -9.17 -8.81 -6.27
N THR A 335 -8.82 -9.94 -5.72
CA THR A 335 -9.31 -10.41 -4.41
C THR A 335 -8.46 -9.85 -3.26
N ALA A 336 -8.91 -9.99 -2.02
CA ALA A 336 -8.09 -9.68 -0.86
C ALA A 336 -6.79 -10.52 -0.83
N GLY A 337 -6.81 -11.74 -1.37
CA GLY A 337 -5.61 -12.57 -1.53
C GLY A 337 -4.60 -11.96 -2.50
N ASP A 338 -5.04 -11.47 -3.66
CA ASP A 338 -4.16 -10.84 -4.64
C ASP A 338 -3.54 -9.55 -4.08
N ILE A 339 -4.34 -8.76 -3.38
CA ILE A 339 -3.84 -7.55 -2.70
C ILE A 339 -2.89 -7.89 -1.56
N HIS A 340 -3.16 -8.95 -0.79
CA HIS A 340 -2.24 -9.45 0.23
C HIS A 340 -0.85 -9.72 -0.35
N ASP A 341 -0.76 -10.40 -1.48
CA ASP A 341 0.51 -10.73 -2.12
C ASP A 341 1.22 -9.49 -2.68
N LYS A 342 0.48 -8.57 -3.32
CA LYS A 342 1.02 -7.28 -3.76
C LYS A 342 1.59 -6.47 -2.59
N LEU A 343 0.85 -6.36 -1.49
CA LEU A 343 1.27 -5.60 -0.31
C LEU A 343 2.40 -6.29 0.47
N MET A 344 2.46 -7.61 0.46
CA MET A 344 3.55 -8.37 1.06
C MET A 344 4.89 -8.06 0.37
N ALA A 345 4.90 -7.97 -0.96
CA ALA A 345 6.09 -7.59 -1.73
C ALA A 345 6.51 -6.13 -1.46
N LEU A 346 5.57 -5.18 -1.49
CA LEU A 346 5.82 -3.76 -1.18
C LEU A 346 6.31 -3.59 0.26
N GLY A 347 5.64 -4.23 1.21
CA GLY A 347 5.97 -4.17 2.64
C GLY A 347 7.36 -4.71 2.94
N SER A 348 7.82 -5.72 2.23
CA SER A 348 9.17 -6.26 2.37
C SER A 348 10.24 -5.22 2.05
N ASN A 349 10.09 -4.49 0.96
CA ASN A 349 11.00 -3.40 0.59
C ASN A 349 10.92 -2.23 1.58
N LEU A 350 9.70 -1.87 1.98
CA LEU A 350 9.46 -0.73 2.88
C LEU A 350 10.04 -0.97 4.28
N VAL A 351 10.00 -2.21 4.78
CA VAL A 351 10.60 -2.58 6.08
C VAL A 351 12.12 -2.45 6.02
N VAL A 352 12.77 -2.90 4.95
CA VAL A 352 14.22 -2.74 4.76
C VAL A 352 14.61 -1.26 4.72
N GLN A 353 13.92 -0.47 3.91
CA GLN A 353 14.11 0.99 3.84
C GLN A 353 13.93 1.66 5.19
N THR A 354 12.91 1.25 5.96
CA THR A 354 12.62 1.83 7.28
C THR A 354 13.73 1.53 8.26
N VAL A 355 14.21 0.28 8.35
CA VAL A 355 15.30 -0.10 9.23
C VAL A 355 16.58 0.64 8.87
N GLU A 356 16.92 0.74 7.58
CA GLU A 356 18.07 1.49 7.09
C GLU A 356 18.00 2.96 7.52
N SER A 357 16.86 3.61 7.30
CA SER A 357 16.65 5.03 7.65
C SER A 357 16.68 5.30 9.15
N ILE A 358 16.20 4.36 9.98
CA ILE A 358 16.32 4.45 11.45
C ILE A 358 17.79 4.35 11.89
N ILE A 359 18.55 3.38 11.35
CA ILE A 359 19.97 3.19 11.64
C ILE A 359 20.78 4.42 11.23
N ASP A 360 20.48 5.01 10.10
CA ASP A 360 21.18 6.19 9.58
C ASP A 360 20.66 7.51 10.12
N LYS A 361 19.60 7.47 10.95
CA LYS A 361 18.95 8.64 11.54
C LYS A 361 18.44 9.64 10.50
N SER A 362 18.07 9.15 9.33
CA SER A 362 17.53 9.94 8.21
C SER A 362 16.00 9.93 8.15
N VAL A 363 15.34 9.15 9.02
CA VAL A 363 13.90 9.01 9.04
C VAL A 363 13.20 10.29 9.50
N GLU A 364 12.22 10.75 8.72
CA GLU A 364 11.30 11.81 9.10
C GLU A 364 10.02 11.22 9.68
N LEU A 365 9.66 11.63 10.90
CA LEU A 365 8.42 11.23 11.56
C LEU A 365 7.31 12.23 11.25
N ARG A 366 6.23 11.77 10.61
CA ARG A 366 5.11 12.60 10.20
C ARG A 366 3.84 12.24 10.96
N LEU A 367 3.12 13.24 11.45
CA LEU A 367 1.83 13.05 12.09
C LEU A 367 0.81 12.51 11.08
N GLN A 368 0.02 11.51 11.45
CA GLN A 368 -0.99 10.94 10.55
C GLN A 368 -2.01 11.98 10.08
N LYS A 369 -2.35 12.97 10.91
CA LYS A 369 -3.25 14.06 10.53
C LYS A 369 -2.77 14.89 9.34
N SER A 370 -1.45 14.95 9.07
CA SER A 370 -0.91 15.66 7.90
C SER A 370 -1.21 14.97 6.56
N PHE A 371 -1.72 13.75 6.60
CA PHE A 371 -2.12 12.98 5.42
C PHE A 371 -3.63 13.02 5.17
N ILE A 372 -4.41 13.65 6.03
CA ILE A 372 -5.86 13.82 5.86
C ILE A 372 -6.09 15.04 4.98
N GLN A 373 -6.85 14.87 3.91
CA GLN A 373 -7.17 15.95 2.97
C GLN A 373 -8.59 16.49 3.25
N GLY A 374 -8.67 17.77 3.64
CA GLY A 374 -9.96 18.44 3.86
C GLY A 374 -10.83 17.76 4.91
N SER A 375 -12.08 17.46 4.55
CA SER A 375 -13.09 16.77 5.39
C SER A 375 -13.14 15.26 5.14
N GLU A 376 -12.03 14.64 4.73
CA GLU A 376 -11.97 13.20 4.46
C GLU A 376 -12.37 12.38 5.68
N VAL A 377 -13.35 11.47 5.52
CA VAL A 377 -13.81 10.59 6.59
C VAL A 377 -12.88 9.37 6.66
N LEU A 378 -12.35 9.12 7.85
CA LEU A 378 -11.49 7.97 8.08
C LEU A 378 -12.34 6.69 8.17
N LYS A 379 -11.98 5.71 7.35
CA LYS A 379 -12.62 4.38 7.33
C LYS A 379 -11.84 3.44 8.25
N PRO A 380 -12.48 2.81 9.23
CA PRO A 380 -11.84 1.80 10.09
C PRO A 380 -11.75 0.45 9.38
N ALA A 381 -10.88 -0.43 9.89
CA ALA A 381 -10.77 -1.81 9.45
C ALA A 381 -10.98 -2.80 10.60
N PRO A 382 -12.22 -2.92 11.12
CA PRO A 382 -12.52 -3.80 12.22
C PRO A 382 -12.28 -5.27 11.86
N LYS A 383 -12.26 -6.13 12.88
CA LYS A 383 -12.14 -7.59 12.69
C LYS A 383 -13.34 -8.12 11.89
N LEU A 384 -13.05 -9.01 10.94
CA LEU A 384 -14.09 -9.70 10.16
C LEU A 384 -14.86 -10.66 11.08
N THR A 385 -16.17 -10.50 11.14
CA THR A 385 -17.07 -11.38 11.90
C THR A 385 -17.75 -12.38 10.96
N ARG A 386 -18.34 -13.42 11.52
CA ARG A 386 -19.08 -14.41 10.74
C ARG A 386 -20.32 -13.78 10.08
N GLU A 387 -20.97 -12.88 10.79
CA GLU A 387 -22.15 -12.15 10.33
C GLU A 387 -21.82 -11.31 9.08
N LEU A 388 -20.68 -10.62 9.07
CA LEU A 388 -20.19 -9.88 7.90
C LEU A 388 -19.94 -10.80 6.69
N CYS A 389 -19.51 -12.03 6.94
CA CYS A 389 -19.24 -12.99 5.85
C CYS A 389 -20.53 -13.60 5.25
N HIS A 390 -21.68 -13.45 5.90
CA HIS A 390 -22.97 -13.89 5.38
C HIS A 390 -23.50 -12.86 4.38
N ILE A 391 -23.69 -13.25 3.13
CA ILE A 391 -24.09 -12.34 2.06
C ILE A 391 -25.55 -11.91 2.25
N ASP A 392 -25.79 -10.61 2.30
CA ASP A 392 -27.12 -10.02 2.19
C ASP A 392 -27.40 -9.70 0.71
N TRP A 393 -28.21 -10.54 0.07
CA TRP A 393 -28.54 -10.42 -1.34
C TRP A 393 -29.43 -9.22 -1.67
N ASN A 394 -30.02 -8.53 -0.68
CA ASN A 394 -30.76 -7.27 -0.89
C ASN A 394 -29.83 -6.08 -1.20
N GLY A 395 -28.53 -6.26 -1.12
CA GLY A 395 -27.55 -5.24 -1.50
C GLY A 395 -27.38 -5.11 -3.02
N LYS A 396 -26.67 -4.05 -3.42
CA LYS A 396 -26.34 -3.83 -4.85
C LYS A 396 -25.31 -4.83 -5.33
N THR A 397 -25.41 -5.21 -6.59
CA THR A 397 -24.48 -6.13 -7.27
C THR A 397 -23.01 -5.76 -7.03
N LYS A 398 -22.67 -4.46 -7.13
CA LYS A 398 -21.31 -3.96 -6.92
C LYS A 398 -20.81 -4.21 -5.49
N ASP A 399 -21.67 -3.98 -4.50
CA ASP A 399 -21.27 -4.09 -3.08
C ASP A 399 -21.10 -5.55 -2.67
N ILE A 400 -22.01 -6.42 -3.14
CA ILE A 400 -21.92 -7.87 -2.94
C ILE A 400 -20.68 -8.44 -3.65
N TYR A 401 -20.40 -8.00 -4.88
CA TYR A 401 -19.19 -8.38 -5.60
C TYR A 401 -17.92 -7.99 -4.82
N ASN A 402 -17.86 -6.76 -4.31
CA ASN A 402 -16.74 -6.30 -3.51
C ASN A 402 -16.62 -7.08 -2.19
N LEU A 403 -17.73 -7.42 -1.55
CA LEU A 403 -17.74 -8.26 -0.34
C LEU A 403 -17.15 -9.64 -0.64
N ILE A 404 -17.59 -10.29 -1.72
CA ILE A 404 -17.09 -11.62 -2.11
C ILE A 404 -15.57 -11.59 -2.35
N ARG A 405 -15.09 -10.69 -3.23
CA ARG A 405 -13.66 -10.59 -3.52
C ARG A 405 -12.83 -10.10 -2.32
N GLY A 406 -13.40 -9.21 -1.49
CA GLY A 406 -12.75 -8.70 -0.28
C GLY A 406 -12.65 -9.72 0.85
N LEU A 407 -13.43 -10.78 0.83
CA LEU A 407 -13.36 -11.91 1.76
C LEU A 407 -12.63 -13.14 1.18
N SER A 408 -12.28 -13.13 -0.12
CA SER A 408 -11.60 -14.22 -0.80
C SER A 408 -10.08 -14.11 -0.65
N PRO A 409 -9.35 -15.22 -0.44
CA PRO A 409 -9.82 -16.59 -0.26
C PRO A 409 -10.25 -16.92 1.18
N TYR A 410 -10.01 -16.07 2.14
CA TYR A 410 -10.31 -16.29 3.55
C TYR A 410 -10.77 -14.99 4.23
N PRO A 411 -11.83 -15.05 5.06
CA PRO A 411 -12.61 -16.23 5.52
C PRO A 411 -13.59 -16.81 4.48
N ALA A 412 -13.78 -16.17 3.34
CA ALA A 412 -14.75 -16.34 2.28
C ALA A 412 -16.17 -15.90 2.66
N ALA A 413 -16.82 -15.21 1.72
CA ALA A 413 -18.24 -14.90 1.83
C ALA A 413 -19.06 -16.18 1.69
N PHE A 414 -20.21 -16.26 2.35
CA PHE A 414 -21.07 -17.44 2.26
C PHE A 414 -22.55 -17.07 2.24
N THR A 415 -23.34 -17.98 1.71
CA THR A 415 -24.80 -17.98 1.79
C THR A 415 -25.28 -19.38 2.16
N GLU A 416 -26.56 -19.53 2.50
CA GLU A 416 -27.17 -20.82 2.74
C GLU A 416 -28.18 -21.09 1.62
N LEU A 417 -28.00 -22.21 0.91
CA LEU A 417 -28.96 -22.70 -0.06
C LEU A 417 -30.08 -23.40 0.68
N THR A 418 -31.32 -22.98 0.41
CA THR A 418 -32.53 -23.51 1.02
C THR A 418 -33.44 -24.12 -0.01
N LYS A 419 -34.02 -25.26 0.28
CA LYS A 419 -35.03 -25.93 -0.52
C LYS A 419 -36.07 -26.56 0.41
N GLU A 420 -37.33 -26.49 0.04
CA GLU A 420 -38.39 -27.11 0.83
C GLU A 420 -38.14 -28.60 1.07
N GLY A 421 -38.27 -29.02 2.33
CA GLY A 421 -38.01 -30.39 2.75
C GLY A 421 -36.54 -30.81 2.85
N LYS A 422 -35.59 -29.85 2.72
CA LYS A 422 -34.16 -30.11 2.91
C LYS A 422 -33.53 -29.16 3.94
N GLU A 423 -32.56 -29.67 4.69
CA GLU A 423 -31.76 -28.83 5.58
C GLU A 423 -30.97 -27.78 4.78
N PRO A 424 -30.84 -26.55 5.28
CA PRO A 424 -30.03 -25.50 4.66
C PRO A 424 -28.56 -25.95 4.49
N GLN A 425 -28.00 -25.68 3.33
CA GLN A 425 -26.62 -26.05 3.01
C GLN A 425 -25.76 -24.79 2.84
N GLN A 426 -24.76 -24.61 3.67
CA GLN A 426 -23.83 -23.50 3.56
C GLN A 426 -22.97 -23.65 2.30
N MET A 427 -22.98 -22.59 1.47
CA MET A 427 -22.14 -22.45 0.28
C MET A 427 -21.24 -21.23 0.43
N LYS A 428 -19.93 -21.47 0.45
CA LYS A 428 -18.93 -20.41 0.35
C LYS A 428 -18.75 -20.01 -1.11
N ILE A 429 -18.62 -18.71 -1.35
CA ILE A 429 -18.40 -18.13 -2.67
C ILE A 429 -17.03 -17.44 -2.64
N PHE A 430 -16.13 -17.84 -3.55
CA PHE A 430 -14.78 -17.30 -3.62
C PHE A 430 -14.63 -16.26 -4.72
N PHE A 431 -15.36 -16.44 -5.82
CA PHE A 431 -15.37 -15.50 -6.92
C PHE A 431 -16.65 -15.63 -7.74
N GLY A 432 -17.00 -14.54 -8.43
CA GLY A 432 -18.13 -14.45 -9.34
C GLY A 432 -17.98 -13.25 -10.27
N GLU A 433 -18.89 -13.09 -11.19
CA GLU A 433 -18.95 -11.98 -12.14
C GLU A 433 -20.24 -11.19 -11.94
N LYS A 434 -20.16 -9.89 -12.15
CA LYS A 434 -21.34 -9.00 -12.09
C LYS A 434 -22.16 -9.16 -13.36
N VAL A 435 -23.45 -9.39 -13.22
CA VAL A 435 -24.43 -9.44 -14.32
C VAL A 435 -25.46 -8.34 -14.08
N THR A 436 -25.41 -7.28 -14.91
CA THR A 436 -26.27 -6.09 -14.75
C THR A 436 -26.82 -5.63 -16.10
N GLY A 437 -27.85 -4.78 -16.11
CA GLY A 437 -28.43 -4.21 -17.32
C GLY A 437 -28.95 -5.26 -18.31
N ASP A 438 -28.62 -5.12 -19.59
CA ASP A 438 -29.07 -6.02 -20.64
C ASP A 438 -28.62 -7.46 -20.44
N ALA A 439 -27.43 -7.69 -19.86
CA ALA A 439 -26.97 -9.02 -19.54
C ALA A 439 -27.82 -9.69 -18.45
N PHE A 440 -28.33 -8.93 -17.49
CA PHE A 440 -29.24 -9.45 -16.47
C PHE A 440 -30.63 -9.75 -17.08
N ASN A 441 -31.16 -8.89 -17.95
CA ASN A 441 -32.41 -9.13 -18.66
C ASN A 441 -32.32 -10.40 -19.53
N ALA A 442 -31.22 -10.60 -20.23
CA ALA A 442 -30.96 -11.82 -21.00
C ALA A 442 -30.93 -13.06 -20.10
N LEU A 443 -30.29 -12.98 -18.95
CA LEU A 443 -30.23 -14.06 -17.96
C LEU A 443 -31.62 -14.42 -17.42
N LEU A 444 -32.48 -13.42 -17.16
CA LEU A 444 -33.87 -13.62 -16.74
C LEU A 444 -34.68 -14.33 -17.83
N ALA A 445 -34.58 -13.87 -19.07
CA ALA A 445 -35.29 -14.46 -20.21
C ALA A 445 -34.84 -15.92 -20.43
N GLU A 446 -33.57 -16.23 -20.29
CA GLU A 446 -33.02 -17.59 -20.39
C GLU A 446 -33.59 -18.54 -19.31
N ASN A 447 -33.94 -18.00 -18.14
CA ASN A 447 -34.63 -18.72 -17.06
C ASN A 447 -36.15 -18.67 -17.15
N GLY A 448 -36.74 -18.10 -18.26
CA GLY A 448 -38.17 -17.96 -18.44
C GLY A 448 -38.83 -17.03 -17.45
N ARG A 449 -38.15 -15.97 -17.01
CA ARG A 449 -38.60 -15.02 -15.98
C ARG A 449 -38.51 -13.58 -16.51
N ASP A 450 -39.47 -12.75 -16.09
CA ASP A 450 -39.43 -11.31 -16.35
C ASP A 450 -38.73 -10.52 -15.24
N SER A 451 -38.63 -11.11 -14.05
CA SER A 451 -37.97 -10.50 -12.89
C SER A 451 -37.48 -11.59 -11.91
N ALA A 452 -36.56 -11.23 -11.04
CA ALA A 452 -36.13 -12.08 -9.92
C ALA A 452 -36.00 -11.25 -8.65
N ALA A 453 -36.53 -11.75 -7.54
CA ALA A 453 -36.33 -11.12 -6.24
C ALA A 453 -34.87 -11.36 -5.73
N PRO A 454 -34.29 -10.43 -4.94
CA PRO A 454 -32.98 -10.64 -4.37
C PRO A 454 -32.87 -11.96 -3.62
N GLY A 455 -31.80 -12.72 -3.89
CA GLY A 455 -31.54 -14.04 -3.31
C GLY A 455 -32.13 -15.21 -4.10
N GLU A 456 -32.85 -14.98 -5.19
CA GLU A 456 -33.30 -16.06 -6.08
C GLU A 456 -32.16 -16.63 -6.90
N VAL A 457 -32.17 -17.95 -7.03
CA VAL A 457 -31.16 -18.69 -7.80
C VAL A 457 -31.60 -18.82 -9.26
N LEU A 458 -30.74 -18.41 -10.17
CA LEU A 458 -30.88 -18.51 -11.63
C LEU A 458 -29.81 -19.49 -12.14
N SER A 459 -30.23 -20.55 -12.84
CA SER A 459 -29.29 -21.57 -13.32
C SER A 459 -29.92 -22.42 -14.41
N ASP A 460 -29.14 -22.77 -15.43
CA ASP A 460 -29.47 -23.78 -16.43
C ASP A 460 -29.19 -25.22 -15.98
N GLY A 461 -28.64 -25.39 -14.76
CA GLY A 461 -28.25 -26.67 -14.19
C GLY A 461 -27.01 -27.29 -14.84
N ARG A 462 -26.27 -26.55 -15.69
CA ARG A 462 -25.11 -27.08 -16.43
C ARG A 462 -23.92 -26.12 -16.52
N ASN A 463 -24.18 -24.86 -16.89
CA ASN A 463 -23.12 -23.92 -17.26
C ASN A 463 -22.91 -22.81 -16.26
N TYR A 464 -23.99 -22.31 -15.65
CA TYR A 464 -23.94 -21.19 -14.73
C TYR A 464 -24.85 -21.35 -13.52
N LEU A 465 -24.47 -20.68 -12.46
CA LEU A 465 -25.23 -20.48 -11.22
C LEU A 465 -25.11 -19.01 -10.86
N ALA A 466 -26.19 -18.28 -10.95
CA ALA A 466 -26.25 -16.87 -10.56
C ALA A 466 -27.25 -16.68 -9.43
N ILE A 467 -27.02 -15.67 -8.60
CA ILE A 467 -27.95 -15.29 -7.53
C ILE A 467 -28.28 -13.82 -7.73
N SER A 468 -29.60 -13.52 -7.79
CA SER A 468 -30.11 -12.17 -7.99
C SER A 468 -29.80 -11.25 -6.80
N THR A 469 -29.63 -9.97 -7.09
CA THR A 469 -29.34 -8.88 -6.15
C THR A 469 -30.38 -7.77 -6.34
N GLU A 470 -30.21 -6.62 -5.67
CA GLU A 470 -31.14 -5.48 -5.86
C GLU A 470 -31.22 -4.99 -7.31
N ASP A 471 -30.08 -4.94 -8.03
CA ASP A 471 -29.96 -4.29 -9.35
C ASP A 471 -29.29 -5.18 -10.41
N GLY A 472 -29.28 -6.50 -10.20
CA GLY A 472 -28.68 -7.46 -11.13
C GLY A 472 -28.52 -8.84 -10.51
N ALA A 473 -27.39 -9.50 -10.80
CA ALA A 473 -27.04 -10.79 -10.23
C ALA A 473 -25.51 -10.94 -10.09
N ILE A 474 -25.09 -11.89 -9.26
CA ILE A 474 -23.71 -12.40 -9.22
C ILE A 474 -23.71 -13.79 -9.85
N SER A 475 -23.04 -13.95 -10.99
CA SER A 475 -22.74 -15.24 -11.62
C SER A 475 -21.54 -15.85 -10.93
N ILE A 476 -21.75 -16.93 -10.17
CA ILE A 476 -20.71 -17.56 -9.35
C ILE A 476 -19.80 -18.37 -10.26
N THR A 477 -18.48 -18.21 -10.10
CA THR A 477 -17.48 -18.98 -10.87
C THR A 477 -16.73 -19.99 -10.03
N ASP A 478 -16.56 -19.70 -8.73
CA ASP A 478 -15.76 -20.52 -7.80
C ASP A 478 -16.44 -20.58 -6.43
N LEU A 479 -16.70 -21.79 -5.96
CA LEU A 479 -17.48 -22.04 -4.76
C LEU A 479 -17.03 -23.27 -3.97
N GLN A 480 -17.57 -23.41 -2.75
CA GLN A 480 -17.42 -24.58 -1.91
C GLN A 480 -18.70 -24.86 -1.13
N LEU A 481 -19.34 -25.99 -1.40
CA LEU A 481 -20.44 -26.46 -0.56
C LEU A 481 -19.91 -27.09 0.73
N SER A 482 -20.66 -26.97 1.82
CA SER A 482 -20.29 -27.59 3.11
C SER A 482 -19.98 -29.07 2.95
N GLY A 483 -18.84 -29.51 3.49
CA GLY A 483 -18.38 -30.90 3.38
C GLY A 483 -17.72 -31.28 2.04
N LYS A 484 -17.66 -30.38 1.07
CA LYS A 484 -17.00 -30.60 -0.24
C LYS A 484 -15.70 -29.80 -0.36
N LYS A 485 -14.91 -30.07 -1.39
CA LYS A 485 -13.75 -29.25 -1.77
C LYS A 485 -14.21 -28.02 -2.55
N ARG A 486 -13.37 -26.98 -2.57
CA ARG A 486 -13.51 -25.82 -3.46
C ARG A 486 -13.44 -26.30 -4.92
N MET A 487 -14.33 -25.80 -5.78
CA MET A 487 -14.44 -26.20 -7.18
C MET A 487 -15.06 -25.12 -8.04
N ALA A 488 -14.84 -25.21 -9.35
CA ALA A 488 -15.50 -24.36 -10.32
C ALA A 488 -17.00 -24.67 -10.38
N VAL A 489 -17.81 -23.65 -10.76
CA VAL A 489 -19.28 -23.78 -10.84
C VAL A 489 -19.72 -24.92 -11.77
N LYS A 490 -19.03 -25.12 -12.90
CA LYS A 490 -19.36 -26.19 -13.85
C LYS A 490 -19.22 -27.58 -13.25
N ASP A 491 -18.17 -27.81 -12.46
CA ASP A 491 -17.94 -29.07 -11.76
C ASP A 491 -18.98 -29.29 -10.66
N PHE A 492 -19.37 -28.22 -9.96
CA PHE A 492 -20.43 -28.25 -8.97
C PHE A 492 -21.77 -28.68 -9.58
N LEU A 493 -22.17 -28.10 -10.74
CA LEU A 493 -23.45 -28.36 -11.39
C LEU A 493 -23.58 -29.79 -11.95
N ILE A 494 -22.48 -30.52 -12.18
CA ILE A 494 -22.56 -31.96 -12.57
C ILE A 494 -23.33 -32.76 -11.52
N GLY A 495 -23.11 -32.45 -10.23
CA GLY A 495 -23.80 -33.13 -9.11
C GLY A 495 -24.97 -32.34 -8.52
N PHE A 496 -25.32 -31.15 -9.07
CA PHE A 496 -26.30 -30.23 -8.51
C PHE A 496 -27.19 -29.62 -9.59
N ARG A 497 -27.75 -30.49 -10.44
CA ARG A 497 -28.51 -30.09 -11.64
C ARG A 497 -29.84 -29.38 -11.35
N ASP A 498 -30.39 -29.56 -10.16
CA ASP A 498 -31.64 -28.93 -9.69
C ASP A 498 -31.38 -27.59 -8.95
N ALA A 499 -30.26 -26.93 -9.23
CA ALA A 499 -29.85 -25.68 -8.57
C ALA A 499 -30.93 -24.58 -8.62
N SER A 500 -31.65 -24.44 -9.72
CA SER A 500 -32.76 -23.47 -9.90
C SER A 500 -33.93 -23.70 -8.95
N SER A 501 -34.04 -24.86 -8.31
CA SER A 501 -35.08 -25.17 -7.31
C SER A 501 -34.72 -24.73 -5.88
N TYR A 502 -33.53 -24.15 -5.70
CA TYR A 502 -33.07 -23.63 -4.41
C TYR A 502 -33.25 -22.12 -4.36
N GLY A 503 -33.44 -21.60 -3.17
CA GLY A 503 -33.34 -20.18 -2.82
C GLY A 503 -32.15 -19.95 -1.88
N THR A 504 -31.95 -18.71 -1.47
CA THR A 504 -30.97 -18.37 -0.43
C THR A 504 -31.66 -17.82 0.80
N THR A 505 -31.03 -18.00 1.98
CA THR A 505 -31.47 -17.29 3.19
C THR A 505 -31.22 -15.79 3.01
N LYS A 506 -32.21 -14.97 3.38
CA LYS A 506 -32.01 -13.52 3.48
C LYS A 506 -31.01 -13.25 4.60
N GLY A 507 -29.87 -12.66 4.28
CA GLY A 507 -28.90 -12.21 5.26
C GLY A 507 -29.55 -11.20 6.22
N THR A 508 -29.19 -11.24 7.48
CA THR A 508 -29.58 -10.19 8.41
C THR A 508 -28.82 -8.92 8.04
N SER A 509 -29.52 -7.86 7.68
CA SER A 509 -28.96 -6.54 7.39
C SER A 509 -28.31 -5.93 8.63
N SER A 510 -27.12 -6.39 8.98
CA SER A 510 -26.24 -5.64 9.88
C SER A 510 -25.52 -4.60 9.01
N GLY A 511 -26.09 -3.40 9.00
CA GLY A 511 -25.73 -2.30 8.13
C GLY A 511 -24.24 -2.05 8.03
N ILE A 512 -23.76 -1.93 6.79
CA ILE A 512 -22.43 -1.40 6.40
C ILE A 512 -22.31 0.10 6.75
N THR A 513 -23.30 0.66 7.43
CA THR A 513 -23.22 2.04 7.96
C THR A 513 -22.55 2.02 9.33
N GLY A 514 -21.27 2.39 9.38
CA GLY A 514 -20.60 2.72 10.62
C GLY A 514 -21.37 3.79 11.40
N LYS A 515 -22.22 3.36 12.33
CA LYS A 515 -22.70 4.25 13.39
C LYS A 515 -21.60 4.30 14.45
N ASN A 516 -21.00 5.48 14.54
CA ASN A 516 -20.16 5.91 15.65
C ASN A 516 -20.87 5.69 16.99
N SER A 517 -20.21 5.00 17.88
CA SER A 517 -20.34 5.18 19.32
C SER A 517 -18.96 5.14 19.93
#